data_89bc7d681a9a0d3cee27034175114043
#
_entry.id   89bc7d681a9a0d3cee27034175114043
#
_cell.length_a   1.000
_cell.length_b   1.000
_cell.length_c   1.000
_cell.angle_alpha   90.00
_cell.angle_beta   90.00
_cell.angle_gamma   90.00
#
_symmetry.space_group_name_H-M   'P 1'
#
loop_
_entity.id
_entity.type
_entity.pdbx_description
1 polymer ?
#
loop_
_entity_poly.entity_id
_entity_poly.type
_entity_poly.pdbx_seq_one_letter_code
_entity_poly.pdbx_strand_id
1 'polypeptide(L)'
;MMKPLILSLLLLPLASAAGAACFADYKAKKDDPLRLQYGVAEITGECAPAPAALELAPRLAADGWELLEVLGTFDETGLEERRESAGQFFLRY
;
A
#
# COMPACT_ATOMS: atom_id res chain seq x y z
N MET A 1 -24.86 -36.72 19.13
CA MET A 1 -24.71 -36.42 18.93
C MET A 1 -24.04 -35.61 18.41
N MET A 2 -23.66 -35.20 18.08
CA MET A 2 -23.14 -34.67 17.71
C MET A 2 -22.83 -33.77 17.25
N LYS A 3 -22.56 -33.44 16.78
CA LYS A 3 -22.52 -32.58 16.32
C LYS A 3 -21.88 -31.46 16.42
N PRO A 4 -21.57 -30.87 16.77
CA PRO A 4 -21.02 -29.67 17.18
C PRO A 4 -19.71 -29.40 16.64
N LEU A 5 -18.97 -30.17 16.68
CA LEU A 5 -17.72 -30.07 16.20
C LEU A 5 -17.56 -29.29 14.99
N ILE A 6 -18.36 -29.37 14.19
CA ILE A 6 -18.35 -28.73 12.97
C ILE A 6 -17.97 -27.30 12.97
N LEU A 7 -18.42 -26.58 13.88
CA LEU A 7 -18.23 -25.20 13.93
C LEU A 7 -16.84 -24.72 13.82
N SER A 8 -15.97 -25.33 14.41
CA SER A 8 -14.63 -24.85 14.43
C SER A 8 -14.03 -24.66 13.09
N LEU A 9 -14.47 -25.36 12.16
CA LEU A 9 -13.91 -25.25 10.86
C LEU A 9 -14.04 -23.92 10.23
N LEU A 10 -15.03 -23.25 10.53
CA LEU A 10 -15.30 -21.98 9.94
C LEU A 10 -14.20 -21.02 10.10
N LEU A 11 -13.45 -21.15 11.08
CA LEU A 11 -12.43 -20.19 11.38
C LEU A 11 -11.30 -20.23 10.41
N LEU A 12 -11.04 -21.32 9.86
CA LEU A 12 -9.95 -21.46 8.96
C LEU A 12 -9.91 -20.55 7.79
N PRO A 13 -10.95 -20.40 7.07
CA PRO A 13 -10.93 -19.55 5.90
C PRO A 13 -10.61 -18.14 6.26
N LEU A 14 -11.00 -17.73 7.41
CA LEU A 14 -10.77 -16.40 7.82
C LEU A 14 -9.29 -16.14 8.01
N ALA A 15 -8.63 -17.07 8.57
CA ALA A 15 -7.23 -16.91 8.81
C ALA A 15 -6.47 -16.71 7.53
N SER A 16 -6.82 -17.43 6.52
CA SER A 16 -6.09 -17.30 5.28
C SER A 16 -6.42 -15.99 4.60
N ALA A 17 -7.58 -15.45 4.86
CA ALA A 17 -7.94 -14.21 4.21
C ALA A 17 -7.11 -13.07 4.73
N ALA A 18 -6.50 -13.25 5.84
CA ALA A 18 -5.71 -12.20 6.42
C ALA A 18 -4.43 -12.00 5.66
N GLY A 19 -4.34 -12.56 4.53
CA GLY A 19 -3.19 -12.59 3.75
C GLY A 19 -2.27 -11.42 3.68
N ALA A 20 -1.48 -11.35 2.69
CA ALA A 20 -0.37 -10.46 2.61
C ALA A 20 -0.78 -9.01 2.42
N ALA A 21 -0.07 -8.13 3.06
CA ALA A 21 -0.23 -6.71 2.82
C ALA A 21 0.49 -6.34 1.53
N CYS A 22 0.07 -5.24 0.94
CA CYS A 22 0.66 -4.74 -0.29
C CYS A 22 1.03 -3.29 -0.12
N PHE A 23 2.22 -2.93 -0.61
CA PHE A 23 2.73 -1.58 -0.54
C PHE A 23 3.24 -1.18 -1.92
N ALA A 24 3.35 0.12 -2.14
CA ALA A 24 3.88 0.64 -3.39
C ALA A 24 4.87 1.74 -3.07
N ASP A 25 5.95 1.82 -3.85
CA ASP A 25 6.77 3.01 -3.79
C ASP A 25 6.48 3.85 -5.04
N TYR A 26 6.61 5.14 -4.90
CA TYR A 26 6.13 6.04 -5.92
C TYR A 26 6.91 7.35 -5.91
N LYS A 27 6.77 8.10 -7.01
CA LYS A 27 7.28 9.45 -7.11
C LYS A 27 6.13 10.41 -7.33
N ALA A 28 6.21 11.57 -6.71
CA ALA A 28 5.19 12.60 -6.83
C ALA A 28 5.85 13.96 -6.83
N LYS A 29 5.09 14.98 -7.22
CA LYS A 29 5.61 16.34 -7.26
C LYS A 29 4.58 17.36 -6.82
N LYS A 30 5.08 18.52 -6.42
CA LYS A 30 4.29 19.74 -6.26
C LYS A 30 4.98 20.81 -7.08
N ASP A 31 4.20 21.75 -7.60
CA ASP A 31 4.75 22.87 -8.36
C ASP A 31 4.68 24.16 -7.53
N ASP A 32 5.41 25.18 -7.97
CA ASP A 32 5.38 26.54 -7.44
C ASP A 32 5.75 26.65 -5.97
N PRO A 33 6.95 26.27 -5.54
CA PRO A 33 8.06 25.81 -6.35
C PRO A 33 8.02 24.31 -6.53
N LEU A 34 8.78 23.82 -7.47
CA LEU A 34 8.84 22.40 -7.73
C LEU A 34 9.44 21.66 -6.55
N ARG A 35 8.74 20.66 -6.09
CA ARG A 35 9.23 19.78 -5.04
C ARG A 35 8.95 18.35 -5.47
N LEU A 36 9.89 17.48 -5.16
CA LEU A 36 9.76 16.07 -5.52
C LEU A 36 9.66 15.22 -4.27
N GLN A 37 8.97 14.10 -4.41
CA GLN A 37 8.78 13.19 -3.29
C GLN A 37 8.98 11.75 -3.77
N TYR A 38 9.75 10.99 -3.02
CA TYR A 38 9.75 9.53 -3.10
C TYR A 38 9.07 9.05 -1.85
N GLY A 39 8.07 8.20 -1.99
CA GLY A 39 7.35 7.72 -0.83
C GLY A 39 6.95 6.27 -0.95
N VAL A 40 6.42 5.75 0.16
CA VAL A 40 5.92 4.39 0.25
C VAL A 40 4.52 4.48 0.84
N ALA A 41 3.57 3.77 0.26
CA ALA A 41 2.20 3.78 0.74
C ALA A 41 1.64 2.37 0.76
N GLU A 42 0.72 2.12 1.68
CA GLU A 42 0.03 0.85 1.72
C GLU A 42 -1.10 0.86 0.69
N ILE A 43 -1.24 -0.24 -0.04
CA ILE A 43 -2.25 -0.38 -1.08
C ILE A 43 -3.28 -1.38 -0.60
N THR A 44 -4.54 -0.99 -0.62
CA THR A 44 -5.62 -1.85 -0.13
C THR A 44 -6.31 -2.61 -1.24
N GLY A 45 -6.20 -2.13 -2.47
CA GLY A 45 -6.80 -2.82 -3.60
C GLY A 45 -5.85 -3.82 -4.22
N GLU A 46 -5.99 -4.01 -5.50
CA GLU A 46 -5.19 -4.99 -6.22
C GLU A 46 -3.72 -4.61 -6.17
N CYS A 47 -2.86 -5.58 -5.90
CA CYS A 47 -1.44 -5.34 -5.70
C CYS A 47 -0.70 -5.39 -7.02
N ALA A 48 -0.80 -4.31 -7.77
CA ALA A 48 -0.14 -4.17 -9.07
C ALA A 48 0.02 -2.69 -9.34
N PRO A 49 1.01 -2.28 -10.15
CA PRO A 49 1.30 -0.85 -10.34
C PRO A 49 0.15 -0.01 -10.85
N ALA A 50 -0.58 -0.47 -11.87
CA ALA A 50 -1.65 0.36 -12.40
C ALA A 50 -2.80 0.56 -11.43
N PRO A 51 -3.33 -0.50 -10.79
CA PRO A 51 -4.36 -0.29 -9.77
C PRO A 51 -3.85 0.51 -8.58
N ALA A 52 -2.59 0.33 -8.20
CA ALA A 52 -2.02 1.09 -7.10
C ALA A 52 -2.00 2.58 -7.43
N ALA A 53 -1.67 2.94 -8.66
CA ALA A 53 -1.65 4.33 -9.07
C ALA A 53 -3.05 4.94 -8.98
N LEU A 54 -4.06 4.22 -9.39
CA LEU A 54 -5.42 4.71 -9.32
C LEU A 54 -5.86 4.93 -7.88
N GLU A 55 -5.41 4.06 -7.00
CA GLU A 55 -5.76 4.18 -5.59
C GLU A 55 -5.01 5.32 -4.92
N LEU A 56 -3.73 5.50 -5.27
CA LEU A 56 -2.86 6.43 -4.58
C LEU A 56 -3.01 7.88 -5.05
N ALA A 57 -3.30 8.09 -6.33
CA ALA A 57 -3.37 9.43 -6.88
C ALA A 57 -4.31 10.36 -6.10
N PRO A 58 -5.54 9.96 -5.77
CA PRO A 58 -6.40 10.88 -5.03
C PRO A 58 -5.94 11.13 -3.61
N ARG A 59 -5.27 10.17 -2.99
CA ARG A 59 -4.76 10.38 -1.64
C ARG A 59 -3.67 11.45 -1.64
N LEU A 60 -2.82 11.42 -2.66
CA LEU A 60 -1.77 12.42 -2.78
C LEU A 60 -2.35 13.77 -3.17
N ALA A 61 -3.32 13.78 -4.09
CA ALA A 61 -3.91 15.02 -4.54
C ALA A 61 -4.59 15.78 -3.42
N ALA A 62 -5.13 15.09 -2.44
CA ALA A 62 -5.77 15.73 -1.30
C ALA A 62 -4.80 16.61 -0.53
N ASP A 63 -3.51 16.34 -0.64
CA ASP A 63 -2.49 17.13 0.02
C ASP A 63 -1.64 17.91 -0.99
N GLY A 64 -2.15 18.08 -2.19
CA GLY A 64 -1.51 18.91 -3.20
C GLY A 64 -0.41 18.25 -4.02
N TRP A 65 -0.25 16.94 -3.90
CA TRP A 65 0.78 16.23 -4.65
C TRP A 65 0.22 15.60 -5.89
N GLU A 66 0.98 15.66 -6.96
CA GLU A 66 0.62 14.99 -8.20
C GLU A 66 1.45 13.72 -8.33
N LEU A 67 0.79 12.58 -8.43
CA LEU A 67 1.49 11.32 -8.61
C LEU A 67 2.14 11.29 -9.98
N LEU A 68 3.43 11.00 -10.03
CA LEU A 68 4.14 10.88 -11.31
C LEU A 68 4.18 9.44 -11.78
N GLU A 69 4.54 8.52 -10.89
CA GLU A 69 4.53 7.11 -11.27
C GLU A 69 4.64 6.23 -10.02
N VAL A 70 4.07 5.05 -10.11
CA VAL A 70 4.30 4.01 -9.13
C VAL A 70 5.47 3.20 -9.63
N LEU A 71 6.53 3.11 -8.83
CA LEU A 71 7.73 2.41 -9.23
C LEU A 71 7.55 0.91 -9.17
N GLY A 72 6.84 0.43 -8.17
CA GLY A 72 6.57 -1.00 -8.04
C GLY A 72 5.71 -1.28 -6.85
N THR A 73 5.29 -2.54 -6.72
CA THR A 73 4.55 -3.01 -5.55
C THR A 73 5.32 -4.13 -4.89
N PHE A 74 5.12 -4.28 -3.58
CA PHE A 74 5.88 -5.26 -2.82
C PHE A 74 5.15 -5.58 -1.52
N ASP A 75 5.59 -6.62 -0.83
CA ASP A 75 4.99 -6.96 0.45
C ASP A 75 5.82 -6.37 1.59
N GLU A 76 5.45 -6.69 2.80
CA GLU A 76 6.10 -6.07 3.95
C GLU A 76 7.59 -6.34 4.08
N THR A 77 8.09 -7.36 3.41
CA THR A 77 9.51 -7.64 3.49
C THR A 77 10.33 -6.59 2.76
N GLY A 78 9.70 -5.80 1.90
CA GLY A 78 10.40 -4.75 1.18
C GLY A 78 10.36 -3.40 1.85
N LEU A 79 9.71 -3.28 3.00
CA LEU A 79 9.55 -1.98 3.65
C LEU A 79 10.84 -1.44 4.22
N GLU A 80 11.58 -2.26 4.93
CA GLU A 80 12.74 -1.78 5.67
C GLU A 80 13.79 -1.14 4.76
N GLU A 81 14.03 -1.72 3.61
CA GLU A 81 15.05 -1.20 2.71
C GLU A 81 14.66 0.14 2.11
N ARG A 82 13.39 0.53 2.19
CA ARG A 82 12.91 1.78 1.61
C ARG A 82 12.63 2.86 2.65
N ARG A 83 12.68 2.48 3.90
CA ARG A 83 12.31 3.39 4.99
C ARG A 83 13.12 4.69 5.00
N GLU A 84 14.42 4.56 4.92
CA GLU A 84 15.27 5.72 5.01
C GLU A 84 15.11 6.65 3.80
N SER A 85 15.00 6.08 2.62
CA SER A 85 14.84 6.87 1.41
C SER A 85 13.51 7.61 1.37
N ALA A 86 12.46 6.99 1.89
CA ALA A 86 11.16 7.63 1.92
C ALA A 86 11.07 8.68 3.02
N GLY A 87 11.79 8.48 4.12
CA GLY A 87 11.82 9.47 5.19
C GLY A 87 10.44 9.80 5.70
N GLN A 88 10.10 11.08 5.73
CA GLN A 88 8.80 11.50 6.25
C GLN A 88 7.63 11.03 5.39
N PHE A 89 7.91 10.55 4.20
CA PHE A 89 6.86 10.04 3.33
C PHE A 89 6.75 8.52 3.37
N PHE A 90 7.30 7.92 4.41
CA PHE A 90 7.17 6.49 4.61
C PHE A 90 5.82 6.21 5.26
N LEU A 91 4.93 5.58 4.52
CA LEU A 91 3.58 5.22 4.98
C LEU A 91 2.76 6.43 5.43
N ARG A 92 3.03 7.59 4.85
CA ARG A 92 2.29 8.79 5.20
C ARG A 92 0.95 8.85 4.47
N TYR A 93 0.91 8.46 3.24
CA TYR A 93 -0.30 8.47 2.43
C TYR A 93 -0.80 7.05 2.24
#